data_b135cba3d8291e52335be1dff84bd9dd
#
_entry.id   b135cba3d8291e52335be1dff84bd9dd
#
_cell.length_a   1.000
_cell.length_b   1.000
_cell.length_c   1.000
_cell.angle_alpha   90.00
_cell.angle_beta   90.00
_cell.angle_gamma   90.00
#
_symmetry.space_group_name_H-M   'P 1'
#
loop_
_entity.id
_entity.type
_entity.pdbx_description
1 polymer ?
#
loop_
_entity_poly.entity_id
_entity_poly.type
_entity_poly.pdbx_seq_one_letter_code
_entity_poly.pdbx_strand_id
1 'polypeptide(L)'
;MSLNPRDVVIVDFGRTPMGRSKGGMHRNTRAEDMSAHLISKLLERNVKVDPNEVEDVIWGCVNQTLEQGWNIARMASLMTQIPHTAAGQTVSRLCGSSMSALHTAAQAIMTGNGDVFVVGGVEHMGHVSMMHGVDPNPHMSLYAAKASGMMGLTAEMLGKMHGISREQQDAFGVRSHQLAHKATVEGKFKDEIIPMQGYDENGFLKLFDYDETIRPETTLESLATLKPAFNPKGGTVTAGTSSQITDGASCMIVMSAQRAQDLGIQPMAVIRSMAVAGVDPAIMGYGPVPATQKALKRAGLSIADIDFFELNEAFAAQALPVLKDLKVLDKMNEKVNLHGGAIALGHPFGCSGARISGTLLNVMKQNGGTFGVSTMCIGLGQGIATVFERV
;
A
#
# COMPACT_ATOMS: atom_id res chain seq x y z
N MET A 1 26.02 -9.89 -4.58
CA MET A 1 25.77 -11.20 -3.89
C MET A 1 25.16 -12.17 -4.89
N SER A 2 25.52 -13.47 -4.84
CA SER A 2 24.78 -14.47 -5.58
C SER A 2 23.46 -14.76 -4.84
N LEU A 3 22.33 -14.63 -5.54
CA LEU A 3 21.03 -15.01 -5.01
C LEU A 3 20.91 -16.55 -4.98
N ASN A 4 20.16 -17.08 -4.01
CA ASN A 4 19.78 -18.49 -4.04
C ASN A 4 18.68 -18.70 -5.09
N PRO A 5 18.59 -19.89 -5.74
CA PRO A 5 17.59 -20.14 -6.77
C PRO A 5 16.14 -19.85 -6.36
N ARG A 6 15.79 -20.07 -5.08
CA ARG A 6 14.45 -19.84 -4.51
C ARG A 6 14.30 -18.51 -3.77
N ASP A 7 15.30 -17.63 -3.84
CA ASP A 7 15.11 -16.24 -3.39
C ASP A 7 14.01 -15.60 -4.23
N VAL A 8 13.21 -14.77 -3.58
CA VAL A 8 12.04 -14.13 -4.22
C VAL A 8 12.40 -12.74 -4.67
N VAL A 9 12.28 -12.49 -5.96
CA VAL A 9 12.63 -11.22 -6.55
C VAL A 9 11.41 -10.49 -7.10
N ILE A 10 11.44 -9.17 -6.99
CA ILE A 10 10.46 -8.28 -7.63
C ILE A 10 11.04 -7.86 -8.96
N VAL A 11 10.37 -8.20 -10.04
CA VAL A 11 10.80 -7.89 -11.40
C VAL A 11 10.40 -6.49 -11.78
N ASP A 12 9.14 -6.16 -11.54
CA ASP A 12 8.57 -4.86 -11.90
C ASP A 12 7.36 -4.52 -11.05
N PHE A 13 7.02 -3.24 -11.03
CA PHE A 13 5.91 -2.68 -10.29
C PHE A 13 5.21 -1.60 -11.10
N GLY A 14 3.87 -1.58 -11.04
CA GLY A 14 3.04 -0.53 -11.60
C GLY A 14 1.80 -0.29 -10.75
N ARG A 15 1.24 0.92 -10.86
CA ARG A 15 -0.02 1.29 -10.22
C ARG A 15 -0.85 2.21 -11.11
N THR A 16 -2.15 2.24 -10.90
CA THR A 16 -2.98 3.30 -11.47
C THR A 16 -2.64 4.64 -10.83
N PRO A 17 -2.94 5.77 -11.47
CA PRO A 17 -3.10 7.02 -10.74
C PRO A 17 -4.17 6.85 -9.67
N MET A 18 -4.01 7.51 -8.51
CA MET A 18 -4.96 7.45 -7.40
C MET A 18 -6.08 8.47 -7.60
N GLY A 19 -7.32 7.98 -7.61
CA GLY A 19 -8.52 8.76 -7.80
C GLY A 19 -9.27 9.02 -6.50
N ARG A 20 -9.94 10.16 -6.38
CA ARG A 20 -10.86 10.44 -5.27
C ARG A 20 -12.09 9.55 -5.39
N SER A 21 -12.50 8.89 -4.30
CA SER A 21 -13.65 7.99 -4.31
C SER A 21 -14.99 8.69 -4.62
N LYS A 22 -15.10 9.99 -4.35
CA LYS A 22 -16.29 10.76 -4.67
C LYS A 22 -16.03 11.69 -5.84
N GLY A 23 -16.62 11.36 -6.99
CA GLY A 23 -16.55 12.16 -8.21
C GLY A 23 -15.16 12.25 -8.83
N GLY A 24 -14.23 11.37 -8.44
CA GLY A 24 -12.88 11.33 -8.96
C GLY A 24 -12.78 10.73 -10.37
N MET A 25 -11.56 10.61 -10.87
CA MET A 25 -11.27 10.16 -12.23
C MET A 25 -11.81 8.74 -12.52
N HIS A 26 -11.86 7.87 -11.52
CA HIS A 26 -12.29 6.47 -11.67
C HIS A 26 -13.79 6.25 -11.45
N ARG A 27 -14.60 7.30 -11.25
CA ARG A 27 -16.02 7.19 -10.86
C ARG A 27 -16.92 6.34 -11.79
N ASN A 28 -16.46 6.04 -12.99
CA ASN A 28 -17.16 5.17 -13.95
C ASN A 28 -16.29 4.00 -14.42
N THR A 29 -15.17 3.74 -13.75
CA THR A 29 -14.24 2.65 -14.07
C THR A 29 -14.39 1.56 -13.02
N ARG A 30 -14.66 0.33 -13.42
CA ARG A 30 -14.84 -0.79 -12.49
C ARG A 30 -13.52 -1.25 -11.90
N ALA A 31 -13.57 -1.85 -10.71
CA ALA A 31 -12.38 -2.36 -10.02
C ALA A 31 -11.67 -3.47 -10.83
N GLU A 32 -12.44 -4.32 -11.53
CA GLU A 32 -11.87 -5.37 -12.40
C GLU A 32 -11.15 -4.75 -13.61
N ASP A 33 -11.71 -3.67 -14.20
CA ASP A 33 -11.08 -2.99 -15.33
C ASP A 33 -9.75 -2.34 -14.94
N MET A 34 -9.68 -1.70 -13.76
CA MET A 34 -8.43 -1.15 -13.23
C MET A 34 -7.39 -2.26 -13.03
N SER A 35 -7.80 -3.38 -12.47
CA SER A 35 -6.93 -4.54 -12.20
C SER A 35 -6.43 -5.16 -13.51
N ALA A 36 -7.33 -5.45 -14.46
CA ALA A 36 -6.99 -6.04 -15.75
C ALA A 36 -6.08 -5.12 -16.59
N HIS A 37 -6.36 -3.81 -16.59
CA HIS A 37 -5.52 -2.82 -17.27
C HIS A 37 -4.09 -2.86 -16.73
N LEU A 38 -3.91 -2.83 -15.41
CA LEU A 38 -2.57 -2.88 -14.81
C LEU A 38 -1.83 -4.17 -15.11
N ILE A 39 -2.47 -5.32 -14.95
CA ILE A 39 -1.88 -6.62 -15.21
C ILE A 39 -1.41 -6.68 -16.67
N SER A 40 -2.28 -6.30 -17.61
CA SER A 40 -1.95 -6.31 -19.05
C SER A 40 -0.79 -5.39 -19.37
N LYS A 41 -0.82 -4.14 -18.89
CA LYS A 41 0.24 -3.16 -19.17
C LYS A 41 1.57 -3.51 -18.52
N LEU A 42 1.54 -4.14 -17.34
CA LEU A 42 2.77 -4.58 -16.68
C LEU A 42 3.42 -5.75 -17.45
N LEU A 43 2.63 -6.70 -17.93
CA LEU A 43 3.11 -7.80 -18.76
C LEU A 43 3.59 -7.31 -20.13
N GLU A 44 2.87 -6.37 -20.78
CA GLU A 44 3.31 -5.72 -22.03
C GLU A 44 4.67 -5.02 -21.87
N ARG A 45 4.92 -4.40 -20.71
CA ARG A 45 6.20 -3.74 -20.40
C ARG A 45 7.34 -4.74 -20.18
N ASN A 46 7.01 -5.96 -19.78
CA ASN A 46 7.95 -7.02 -19.43
C ASN A 46 7.90 -8.19 -20.42
N VAL A 47 8.24 -7.91 -21.68
CA VAL A 47 8.13 -8.86 -22.83
C VAL A 47 8.89 -10.18 -22.67
N LYS A 48 9.82 -10.27 -21.74
CA LYS A 48 10.54 -11.51 -21.42
C LYS A 48 9.74 -12.45 -20.51
N VAL A 49 8.69 -11.95 -19.86
CA VAL A 49 7.81 -12.74 -19.00
C VAL A 49 6.69 -13.28 -19.87
N ASP A 50 6.71 -14.58 -20.13
CA ASP A 50 5.62 -15.22 -20.86
C ASP A 50 4.38 -15.31 -19.95
N PRO A 51 3.22 -14.73 -20.34
CA PRO A 51 1.99 -14.86 -19.57
C PRO A 51 1.56 -16.32 -19.29
N ASN A 52 1.99 -17.28 -20.12
CA ASN A 52 1.73 -18.72 -19.91
C ASN A 52 2.49 -19.32 -18.73
N GLU A 53 3.51 -18.63 -18.21
CA GLU A 53 4.28 -19.07 -17.04
C GLU A 53 3.69 -18.59 -15.72
N VAL A 54 2.68 -17.73 -15.76
CA VAL A 54 2.03 -17.24 -14.54
C VAL A 54 1.26 -18.38 -13.87
N GLU A 55 1.71 -18.79 -12.69
CA GLU A 55 1.08 -19.85 -11.89
C GLU A 55 -0.24 -19.34 -11.28
N ASP A 56 -0.20 -18.17 -10.67
CA ASP A 56 -1.35 -17.62 -9.95
C ASP A 56 -1.34 -16.09 -9.98
N VAL A 57 -2.53 -15.50 -9.98
CA VAL A 57 -2.78 -14.09 -9.75
C VAL A 57 -3.30 -13.91 -8.34
N ILE A 58 -2.48 -13.35 -7.44
CA ILE A 58 -2.84 -13.17 -6.04
C ILE A 58 -3.12 -11.70 -5.78
N TRP A 59 -4.39 -11.38 -5.49
CA TRP A 59 -4.88 -10.00 -5.50
C TRP A 59 -5.53 -9.60 -4.18
N GLY A 60 -5.04 -8.51 -3.57
CA GLY A 60 -5.60 -7.94 -2.36
C GLY A 60 -6.89 -7.17 -2.63
N CYS A 61 -7.94 -7.47 -1.89
CA CYS A 61 -9.19 -6.70 -1.88
C CYS A 61 -9.85 -6.82 -0.51
N VAL A 62 -10.26 -5.71 0.07
CA VAL A 62 -10.83 -5.70 1.44
C VAL A 62 -12.32 -5.95 1.41
N ASN A 63 -13.06 -5.13 0.70
CA ASN A 63 -14.51 -5.27 0.64
C ASN A 63 -14.93 -6.07 -0.60
N GLN A 64 -14.95 -7.39 -0.45
CA GLN A 64 -15.22 -8.36 -1.53
C GLN A 64 -16.73 -8.49 -1.77
N THR A 65 -17.39 -7.38 -2.14
CA THR A 65 -18.80 -7.29 -2.48
C THR A 65 -19.00 -6.57 -3.81
N LEU A 66 -20.18 -6.67 -4.41
CA LEU A 66 -20.52 -6.08 -5.70
C LEU A 66 -19.47 -6.45 -6.78
N GLU A 67 -18.93 -5.46 -7.51
CA GLU A 67 -17.90 -5.67 -8.53
C GLU A 67 -16.56 -6.18 -7.99
N GLN A 68 -16.31 -6.05 -6.69
CA GLN A 68 -15.15 -6.62 -6.00
C GLN A 68 -15.46 -8.02 -5.40
N GLY A 69 -16.68 -8.52 -5.59
CA GLY A 69 -17.15 -9.78 -5.04
C GLY A 69 -16.57 -11.02 -5.73
N TRP A 70 -17.00 -12.20 -5.24
CA TRP A 70 -16.52 -13.51 -5.64
C TRP A 70 -14.99 -13.62 -5.52
N ASN A 71 -14.29 -13.56 -6.65
CA ASN A 71 -12.84 -13.65 -6.74
C ASN A 71 -12.36 -12.65 -7.78
N ILE A 72 -12.14 -11.39 -7.35
CA ILE A 72 -11.73 -10.32 -8.26
C ILE A 72 -10.38 -10.61 -8.93
N ALA A 73 -9.47 -11.34 -8.27
CA ALA A 73 -8.22 -11.80 -8.88
C ALA A 73 -8.49 -12.62 -10.15
N ARG A 74 -9.41 -13.60 -10.03
CA ARG A 74 -9.77 -14.46 -11.15
C ARG A 74 -10.53 -13.68 -12.23
N MET A 75 -11.50 -12.84 -11.84
CA MET A 75 -12.25 -12.03 -12.80
C MET A 75 -11.33 -11.12 -13.61
N ALA A 76 -10.42 -10.41 -12.94
CA ALA A 76 -9.47 -9.53 -13.61
C ALA A 76 -8.51 -10.31 -14.52
N SER A 77 -7.95 -11.45 -14.07
CA SER A 77 -7.02 -12.25 -14.88
C SER A 77 -7.64 -12.76 -16.17
N LEU A 78 -8.91 -13.14 -16.14
CA LEU A 78 -9.66 -13.59 -17.33
C LEU A 78 -9.91 -12.49 -18.38
N MET A 79 -9.65 -11.23 -18.03
CA MET A 79 -9.76 -10.07 -18.93
C MET A 79 -8.39 -9.65 -19.48
N THR A 80 -7.34 -10.45 -19.27
CA THR A 80 -5.96 -10.17 -19.68
C THR A 80 -5.41 -11.23 -20.62
N GLN A 81 -4.14 -11.09 -21.02
CA GLN A 81 -3.42 -12.10 -21.79
C GLN A 81 -2.96 -13.31 -20.95
N ILE A 82 -3.19 -13.32 -19.63
CA ILE A 82 -2.90 -14.49 -18.79
C ILE A 82 -3.87 -15.61 -19.18
N PRO A 83 -3.38 -16.85 -19.44
CA PRO A 83 -4.23 -17.94 -19.89
C PRO A 83 -5.18 -18.40 -18.78
N HIS A 84 -6.30 -18.96 -19.17
CA HIS A 84 -7.29 -19.49 -18.22
C HIS A 84 -6.79 -20.69 -17.40
N THR A 85 -5.65 -21.23 -17.76
CA THR A 85 -4.94 -22.28 -16.99
C THR A 85 -4.24 -21.74 -15.74
N ALA A 86 -3.86 -20.45 -15.71
CA ALA A 86 -3.39 -19.81 -14.49
C ALA A 86 -4.54 -19.69 -13.47
N ALA A 87 -4.24 -19.84 -12.19
CA ALA A 87 -5.22 -19.69 -11.12
C ALA A 87 -5.44 -18.22 -10.73
N GLY A 88 -6.34 -17.97 -9.78
CA GLY A 88 -6.56 -16.64 -9.21
C GLY A 88 -7.04 -16.72 -7.78
N GLN A 89 -6.42 -15.95 -6.88
CA GLN A 89 -6.76 -15.92 -5.46
C GLN A 89 -6.95 -14.48 -4.97
N THR A 90 -8.10 -14.20 -4.35
CA THR A 90 -8.32 -12.91 -3.65
C THR A 90 -8.01 -13.06 -2.18
N VAL A 91 -7.18 -12.13 -1.65
CA VAL A 91 -6.69 -12.14 -0.27
C VAL A 91 -7.22 -10.91 0.48
N SER A 92 -7.75 -11.11 1.69
CA SER A 92 -8.06 -10.02 2.61
C SER A 92 -7.27 -10.13 3.91
N ARG A 93 -6.48 -9.12 4.17
CA ARG A 93 -5.92 -8.77 5.48
C ARG A 93 -6.18 -7.27 5.71
N LEU A 94 -7.42 -6.84 5.46
CA LEU A 94 -7.80 -5.43 5.51
C LEU A 94 -6.76 -4.56 4.79
N CYS A 95 -6.33 -3.44 5.38
CA CYS A 95 -5.35 -2.51 4.76
C CYS A 95 -4.09 -3.20 4.21
N GLY A 96 -3.66 -4.32 4.78
CA GLY A 96 -2.46 -5.08 4.39
C GLY A 96 -2.68 -6.13 3.31
N SER A 97 -3.81 -6.15 2.60
CA SER A 97 -4.20 -7.23 1.70
C SER A 97 -3.21 -7.48 0.56
N SER A 98 -2.80 -6.48 -0.21
CA SER A 98 -1.84 -6.69 -1.31
C SER A 98 -0.42 -7.01 -0.82
N MET A 99 0.00 -6.52 0.36
CA MET A 99 1.25 -6.98 0.94
C MET A 99 1.15 -8.44 1.43
N SER A 100 -0.01 -8.88 1.92
CA SER A 100 -0.27 -10.30 2.21
C SER A 100 -0.28 -11.13 0.94
N ALA A 101 -0.83 -10.64 -0.17
CA ALA A 101 -0.76 -11.28 -1.47
C ALA A 101 0.71 -11.48 -1.90
N LEU A 102 1.56 -10.45 -1.74
CA LEU A 102 3.00 -10.55 -1.97
C LEU A 102 3.65 -11.62 -1.08
N HIS A 103 3.31 -11.65 0.22
CA HIS A 103 3.84 -12.66 1.14
C HIS A 103 3.40 -14.08 0.75
N THR A 104 2.16 -14.25 0.25
CA THR A 104 1.65 -15.55 -0.22
C THR A 104 2.42 -16.05 -1.43
N ALA A 105 2.62 -15.20 -2.45
CA ALA A 105 3.43 -15.54 -3.62
C ALA A 105 4.89 -15.88 -3.23
N ALA A 106 5.47 -15.06 -2.35
CA ALA A 106 6.83 -15.30 -1.86
C ALA A 106 6.95 -16.66 -1.18
N GLN A 107 6.00 -17.03 -0.32
CA GLN A 107 5.96 -18.33 0.34
C GLN A 107 5.80 -19.47 -0.66
N ALA A 108 4.96 -19.32 -1.69
CA ALA A 108 4.80 -20.30 -2.76
C ALA A 108 6.12 -20.52 -3.51
N ILE A 109 6.82 -19.46 -3.90
CA ILE A 109 8.14 -19.55 -4.54
C ILE A 109 9.14 -20.25 -3.63
N MET A 110 9.28 -19.82 -2.36
CA MET A 110 10.22 -20.41 -1.41
C MET A 110 10.00 -21.90 -1.17
N THR A 111 8.75 -22.38 -1.28
CA THR A 111 8.38 -23.80 -1.10
C THR A 111 8.34 -24.61 -2.40
N GLY A 112 8.66 -24.00 -3.54
CA GLY A 112 8.70 -24.69 -4.83
C GLY A 112 7.34 -24.87 -5.51
N ASN A 113 6.31 -24.10 -5.11
CA ASN A 113 4.96 -24.18 -5.66
C ASN A 113 4.76 -23.15 -6.80
N GLY A 114 5.71 -23.05 -7.72
CA GLY A 114 5.70 -22.14 -8.86
C GLY A 114 6.86 -21.17 -8.86
N ASP A 115 7.05 -20.50 -10.00
CA ASP A 115 8.18 -19.60 -10.23
C ASP A 115 7.77 -18.18 -10.59
N VAL A 116 6.60 -17.97 -11.21
CA VAL A 116 6.13 -16.66 -11.69
C VAL A 116 4.75 -16.38 -11.17
N PHE A 117 4.57 -15.24 -10.51
CA PHE A 117 3.31 -14.77 -9.95
C PHE A 117 3.02 -13.32 -10.34
N VAL A 118 1.76 -13.01 -10.55
CA VAL A 118 1.26 -11.64 -10.64
C VAL A 118 0.57 -11.31 -9.33
N VAL A 119 1.04 -10.27 -8.67
CA VAL A 119 0.60 -9.92 -7.30
C VAL A 119 0.19 -8.47 -7.26
N GLY A 120 -0.88 -8.18 -6.55
CA GLY A 120 -1.29 -6.79 -6.41
C GLY A 120 -2.53 -6.63 -5.56
N GLY A 121 -3.32 -5.62 -5.88
CA GLY A 121 -4.59 -5.41 -5.24
C GLY A 121 -5.28 -4.13 -5.69
N VAL A 122 -6.56 -4.06 -5.38
CA VAL A 122 -7.45 -2.99 -5.76
C VAL A 122 -8.42 -2.66 -4.63
N GLU A 123 -8.82 -1.41 -4.55
CA GLU A 123 -10.02 -1.01 -3.83
C GLU A 123 -10.69 0.12 -4.58
N HIS A 124 -12.00 -0.01 -4.81
CA HIS A 124 -12.85 1.05 -5.37
C HIS A 124 -13.87 1.48 -4.33
N MET A 125 -13.49 2.43 -3.47
CA MET A 125 -14.33 2.87 -2.36
C MET A 125 -15.44 3.83 -2.81
N GLY A 126 -15.39 4.28 -4.05
CA GLY A 126 -16.45 5.05 -4.70
C GLY A 126 -17.66 4.19 -5.07
N HIS A 127 -17.43 2.98 -5.60
CA HIS A 127 -18.48 2.03 -5.97
C HIS A 127 -18.87 1.10 -4.82
N VAL A 128 -17.88 0.68 -4.02
CA VAL A 128 -18.08 -0.28 -2.94
C VAL A 128 -17.72 0.39 -1.61
N SER A 129 -18.72 0.89 -0.91
CA SER A 129 -18.53 1.55 0.40
C SER A 129 -17.83 0.62 1.39
N MET A 130 -16.94 1.17 2.22
CA MET A 130 -16.18 0.44 3.25
C MET A 130 -17.02 -0.50 4.11
N MET A 131 -18.27 -0.14 4.40
CA MET A 131 -19.17 -0.89 5.29
C MET A 131 -20.22 -1.67 4.53
N HIS A 132 -20.17 -1.71 3.20
CA HIS A 132 -21.17 -2.44 2.42
C HIS A 132 -21.08 -3.95 2.68
N GLY A 133 -22.16 -4.54 3.16
CA GLY A 133 -22.22 -5.97 3.48
C GLY A 133 -21.41 -6.42 4.71
N VAL A 134 -20.91 -5.49 5.51
CA VAL A 134 -20.17 -5.82 6.75
C VAL A 134 -21.16 -5.95 7.91
N ASP A 135 -21.21 -7.14 8.50
CA ASP A 135 -22.04 -7.47 9.68
C ASP A 135 -21.18 -8.11 10.76
N PRO A 136 -20.56 -7.29 11.65
CA PRO A 136 -19.71 -7.79 12.71
C PRO A 136 -20.51 -8.55 13.77
N ASN A 137 -19.99 -9.68 14.23
CA ASN A 137 -20.60 -10.42 15.33
C ASN A 137 -20.68 -9.54 16.60
N PRO A 138 -21.89 -9.32 17.18
CA PRO A 138 -22.06 -8.52 18.39
C PRO A 138 -21.21 -8.98 19.59
N HIS A 139 -20.91 -10.28 19.68
CA HIS A 139 -20.09 -10.84 20.75
C HIS A 139 -18.63 -10.33 20.73
N MET A 140 -18.15 -9.79 19.62
CA MET A 140 -16.81 -9.17 19.57
C MET A 140 -16.66 -8.08 20.65
N SER A 141 -17.73 -7.39 21.02
CA SER A 141 -17.71 -6.35 22.06
C SER A 141 -17.33 -6.87 23.46
N LEU A 142 -17.38 -8.18 23.68
CA LEU A 142 -16.93 -8.81 24.93
C LEU A 142 -15.39 -8.94 25.00
N TYR A 143 -14.70 -8.88 23.87
CA TYR A 143 -13.27 -9.17 23.74
C TYR A 143 -12.46 -7.99 23.22
N ALA A 144 -13.08 -7.10 22.47
CA ALA A 144 -12.43 -5.92 21.92
C ALA A 144 -13.31 -4.69 22.10
N ALA A 145 -12.71 -3.55 22.39
CA ALA A 145 -13.44 -2.30 22.54
C ALA A 145 -14.23 -1.99 21.26
N LYS A 146 -15.49 -1.59 21.37
CA LYS A 146 -16.34 -1.24 20.22
C LYS A 146 -15.70 -0.19 19.31
N ALA A 147 -14.93 0.74 19.90
CA ALA A 147 -14.17 1.76 19.16
C ALA A 147 -13.11 1.17 18.23
N SER A 148 -12.68 -0.09 18.41
CA SER A 148 -11.71 -0.77 17.55
C SER A 148 -12.17 -0.93 16.11
N GLY A 149 -13.49 -0.87 15.85
CA GLY A 149 -14.07 -0.80 14.50
C GLY A 149 -14.02 0.58 13.85
N MET A 150 -13.61 1.61 14.60
CA MET A 150 -13.56 3.02 14.16
C MET A 150 -12.11 3.50 14.12
N MET A 151 -11.45 3.30 12.98
CA MET A 151 -10.00 3.52 12.82
C MET A 151 -9.53 4.91 13.30
N GLY A 152 -10.31 5.96 13.05
CA GLY A 152 -9.98 7.31 13.51
C GLY A 152 -9.97 7.45 15.03
N LEU A 153 -10.85 6.74 15.78
CA LEU A 153 -10.82 6.73 17.25
C LEU A 153 -9.60 5.98 17.79
N THR A 154 -9.16 4.92 17.12
CA THR A 154 -7.91 4.23 17.50
C THR A 154 -6.68 5.11 17.26
N ALA A 155 -6.70 5.94 16.22
CA ALA A 155 -5.65 6.94 15.97
C ALA A 155 -5.63 8.05 17.03
N GLU A 156 -6.81 8.56 17.44
CA GLU A 156 -6.93 9.52 18.58
C GLU A 156 -6.34 8.93 19.85
N MET A 157 -6.66 7.66 20.16
CA MET A 157 -6.14 6.97 21.34
C MET A 157 -4.61 6.88 21.28
N LEU A 158 -4.06 6.40 20.17
CA LEU A 158 -2.62 6.23 20.02
C LEU A 158 -1.87 7.56 20.09
N GLY A 159 -2.37 8.60 19.40
CA GLY A 159 -1.81 9.96 19.46
C GLY A 159 -1.79 10.51 20.87
N LYS A 160 -2.89 10.33 21.64
CA LYS A 160 -2.98 10.74 23.03
C LYS A 160 -2.00 9.98 23.94
N MET A 161 -1.88 8.66 23.78
CA MET A 161 -0.94 7.83 24.56
C MET A 161 0.52 8.26 24.37
N HIS A 162 0.88 8.73 23.17
CA HIS A 162 2.25 9.15 22.83
C HIS A 162 2.46 10.67 22.93
N GLY A 163 1.45 11.44 23.34
CA GLY A 163 1.53 12.89 23.50
C GLY A 163 1.73 13.65 22.18
N ILE A 164 1.16 13.14 21.09
CA ILE A 164 1.25 13.77 19.75
C ILE A 164 0.27 14.93 19.68
N SER A 165 0.78 16.15 19.49
CA SER A 165 -0.04 17.35 19.39
C SER A 165 -0.76 17.46 18.03
N ARG A 166 -1.75 18.37 17.96
CA ARG A 166 -2.43 18.71 16.71
C ARG A 166 -1.46 19.34 15.71
N GLU A 167 -0.60 20.23 16.16
CA GLU A 167 0.38 20.92 15.31
C GLU A 167 1.38 19.96 14.69
N GLN A 168 1.82 18.93 15.45
CA GLN A 168 2.69 17.87 14.92
C GLN A 168 1.98 17.06 13.83
N GLN A 169 0.70 16.77 14.01
CA GLN A 169 -0.11 16.06 13.00
C GLN A 169 -0.29 16.92 11.75
N ASP A 170 -0.63 18.20 11.90
CA ASP A 170 -0.79 19.13 10.78
C ASP A 170 0.54 19.28 10.00
N ALA A 171 1.66 19.43 10.69
CA ALA A 171 2.99 19.50 10.05
C ALA A 171 3.31 18.22 9.24
N PHE A 172 2.93 17.05 9.76
CA PHE A 172 3.10 15.79 9.04
C PHE A 172 2.20 15.71 7.80
N GLY A 173 0.94 16.20 7.89
CA GLY A 173 0.02 16.29 6.76
C GLY A 173 0.53 17.22 5.65
N VAL A 174 1.00 18.42 6.01
CA VAL A 174 1.64 19.37 5.07
C VAL A 174 2.83 18.72 4.38
N ARG A 175 3.72 18.08 5.16
CA ARG A 175 4.89 17.38 4.62
C ARG A 175 4.51 16.33 3.58
N SER A 176 3.49 15.52 3.84
CA SER A 176 3.04 14.47 2.91
C SER A 176 2.64 15.08 1.56
N HIS A 177 1.83 16.13 1.56
CA HIS A 177 1.40 16.81 0.33
C HIS A 177 2.55 17.51 -0.41
N GLN A 178 3.44 18.20 0.30
CA GLN A 178 4.58 18.89 -0.30
C GLN A 178 5.56 17.91 -0.97
N LEU A 179 5.87 16.77 -0.31
CA LEU A 179 6.75 15.76 -0.88
C LEU A 179 6.10 15.05 -2.08
N ALA A 180 4.81 14.74 -2.01
CA ALA A 180 4.10 14.12 -3.14
C ALA A 180 4.03 15.07 -4.34
N HIS A 181 3.76 16.35 -4.12
CA HIS A 181 3.77 17.36 -5.17
C HIS A 181 5.17 17.51 -5.80
N LYS A 182 6.21 17.63 -4.97
CA LYS A 182 7.60 17.69 -5.44
C LYS A 182 7.95 16.46 -6.28
N ALA A 183 7.64 15.27 -5.81
CA ALA A 183 7.89 14.02 -6.53
C ALA A 183 7.15 13.97 -7.87
N THR A 184 5.92 14.49 -7.95
CA THR A 184 5.15 14.60 -9.20
C THR A 184 5.83 15.56 -10.19
N VAL A 185 6.21 16.76 -9.75
CA VAL A 185 6.87 17.77 -10.60
C VAL A 185 8.24 17.28 -11.11
N GLU A 186 8.99 16.59 -10.25
CA GLU A 186 10.28 16.00 -10.61
C GLU A 186 10.17 14.70 -11.42
N GLY A 187 8.95 14.23 -11.70
CA GLY A 187 8.71 13.02 -12.50
C GLY A 187 9.12 11.72 -11.80
N LYS A 188 9.19 11.71 -10.46
CA LYS A 188 9.61 10.54 -9.67
C LYS A 188 8.63 9.37 -9.74
N PHE A 189 7.37 9.63 -10.08
CA PHE A 189 6.33 8.62 -10.23
C PHE A 189 6.22 8.05 -11.65
N LYS A 190 7.00 8.51 -12.62
CA LYS A 190 6.89 8.08 -14.04
C LYS A 190 7.10 6.57 -14.23
N ASP A 191 8.00 5.98 -13.44
CA ASP A 191 8.29 4.54 -13.54
C ASP A 191 7.20 3.66 -12.92
N GLU A 192 6.34 4.23 -12.06
CA GLU A 192 5.33 3.46 -11.33
C GLU A 192 3.89 3.73 -11.78
N ILE A 193 3.55 4.94 -12.20
CA ILE A 193 2.20 5.22 -12.70
C ILE A 193 2.05 4.69 -14.12
N ILE A 194 1.12 3.74 -14.29
CA ILE A 194 0.64 3.29 -15.58
C ILE A 194 -0.57 4.15 -15.94
N PRO A 195 -0.47 4.99 -16.99
CA PRO A 195 -1.57 5.89 -17.36
C PRO A 195 -2.86 5.13 -17.65
N MET A 196 -3.98 5.68 -17.21
CA MET A 196 -5.29 5.08 -17.35
C MET A 196 -6.32 6.10 -17.82
N GLN A 197 -7.26 5.66 -18.65
CA GLN A 197 -8.41 6.47 -19.00
C GLN A 197 -9.33 6.64 -17.80
N GLY A 198 -9.83 7.86 -17.63
CA GLY A 198 -10.76 8.23 -16.59
C GLY A 198 -11.59 9.44 -17.02
N TYR A 199 -12.40 9.96 -16.12
CA TYR A 199 -13.30 11.06 -16.44
C TYR A 199 -12.90 12.33 -15.70
N ASP A 200 -12.73 13.43 -16.44
CA ASP A 200 -12.50 14.75 -15.85
C ASP A 200 -13.75 15.30 -15.12
N GLU A 201 -13.65 16.46 -14.50
CA GLU A 201 -14.73 17.10 -13.76
C GLU A 201 -15.97 17.44 -14.63
N ASN A 202 -15.77 17.58 -15.94
CA ASN A 202 -16.82 17.88 -16.92
C ASN A 202 -17.44 16.61 -17.51
N GLY A 203 -16.96 15.41 -17.15
CA GLY A 203 -17.44 14.13 -17.65
C GLY A 203 -16.81 13.69 -18.97
N PHE A 204 -15.77 14.35 -19.43
CA PHE A 204 -15.03 13.94 -20.62
C PHE A 204 -13.99 12.87 -20.30
N LEU A 205 -13.85 11.90 -21.19
CA LEU A 205 -12.84 10.87 -21.10
C LEU A 205 -11.46 11.47 -21.37
N LYS A 206 -10.51 11.22 -20.45
CA LYS A 206 -9.16 11.74 -20.50
C LYS A 206 -8.17 10.67 -20.03
N LEU A 207 -6.95 10.70 -20.54
CA LEU A 207 -5.85 9.89 -20.01
C LEU A 207 -5.26 10.60 -18.79
N PHE A 208 -5.20 9.90 -17.66
CA PHE A 208 -4.61 10.38 -16.43
C PHE A 208 -3.29 9.64 -16.17
N ASP A 209 -2.24 10.38 -15.88
CA ASP A 209 -0.88 9.92 -15.56
C ASP A 209 -0.37 10.55 -14.24
N TYR A 210 -1.28 11.09 -13.42
CA TYR A 210 -1.00 11.76 -12.16
C TYR A 210 -2.07 11.46 -11.10
N ASP A 211 -1.69 11.55 -9.82
CA ASP A 211 -2.60 11.38 -8.70
C ASP A 211 -3.42 12.65 -8.46
N GLU A 212 -4.76 12.57 -8.56
CA GLU A 212 -5.63 13.74 -8.37
C GLU A 212 -5.85 14.14 -6.90
N THR A 213 -5.30 13.38 -5.97
CA THR A 213 -5.50 13.54 -4.53
C THR A 213 -4.53 14.52 -3.89
N ILE A 214 -3.43 14.84 -4.56
CA ILE A 214 -2.39 15.73 -4.06
C ILE A 214 -2.91 17.16 -4.01
N ARG A 215 -2.67 17.86 -2.89
CA ARG A 215 -3.07 19.27 -2.65
C ARG A 215 -1.83 20.09 -2.36
N PRO A 216 -1.18 20.64 -3.39
CA PRO A 216 0.07 21.39 -3.24
C PRO A 216 -0.07 22.68 -2.40
N GLU A 217 -1.28 23.25 -2.34
CA GLU A 217 -1.64 24.45 -1.58
C GLU A 217 -1.81 24.22 -0.07
N THR A 218 -1.64 22.96 0.41
CA THR A 218 -1.82 22.63 1.83
C THR A 218 -0.77 23.33 2.69
N THR A 219 -1.23 24.11 3.69
CA THR A 219 -0.38 24.83 4.67
C THR A 219 -0.80 24.52 6.10
N LEU A 220 0.05 24.87 7.07
CA LEU A 220 -0.28 24.72 8.50
C LEU A 220 -1.53 25.55 8.86
N GLU A 221 -1.63 26.76 8.35
CA GLU A 221 -2.77 27.66 8.57
C GLU A 221 -4.06 27.05 8.03
N SER A 222 -4.04 26.48 6.84
CA SER A 222 -5.23 25.84 6.25
C SER A 222 -5.65 24.59 7.06
N LEU A 223 -4.72 23.76 7.50
CA LEU A 223 -5.03 22.58 8.31
C LEU A 223 -5.51 22.93 9.72
N ALA A 224 -4.97 23.99 10.34
CA ALA A 224 -5.38 24.45 11.67
C ALA A 224 -6.88 24.82 11.75
N THR A 225 -7.49 25.19 10.64
CA THR A 225 -8.94 25.52 10.58
C THR A 225 -9.85 24.30 10.59
N LEU A 226 -9.30 23.10 10.33
CA LEU A 226 -10.09 21.88 10.21
C LEU A 226 -10.57 21.41 11.59
N LYS A 227 -11.83 20.99 11.65
CA LYS A 227 -12.42 20.40 12.86
C LYS A 227 -11.99 18.93 13.02
N PRO A 228 -11.89 18.42 14.27
CA PRO A 228 -11.72 17.00 14.51
C PRO A 228 -12.78 16.16 13.79
N ALA A 229 -12.35 15.11 13.08
CA ALA A 229 -13.24 14.32 12.24
C ALA A 229 -13.92 13.16 12.99
N PHE A 230 -13.29 12.62 14.04
CA PHE A 230 -13.73 11.40 14.70
C PHE A 230 -14.19 11.62 16.15
N ASN A 231 -13.58 12.55 16.87
CA ASN A 231 -13.94 12.91 18.23
C ASN A 231 -14.22 14.42 18.31
N PRO A 232 -15.49 14.85 18.18
CA PRO A 232 -15.84 16.29 18.17
C PRO A 232 -15.49 17.04 19.46
N LYS A 233 -15.38 16.30 20.60
CA LYS A 233 -15.04 16.89 21.88
C LYS A 233 -13.61 16.53 22.30
N GLY A 234 -12.65 17.38 21.90
CA GLY A 234 -11.26 17.24 22.29
C GLY A 234 -10.43 16.27 21.45
N GLY A 235 -10.89 15.88 20.27
CA GLY A 235 -10.09 15.16 19.29
C GLY A 235 -9.10 16.06 18.57
N THR A 236 -8.10 15.46 17.96
CA THR A 236 -7.02 16.13 17.24
C THR A 236 -6.88 15.66 15.80
N VAL A 237 -7.42 14.48 15.47
CA VAL A 237 -7.35 13.90 14.13
C VAL A 237 -8.37 14.57 13.21
N THR A 238 -7.90 15.10 12.08
CA THR A 238 -8.73 15.82 11.09
C THR A 238 -8.71 15.12 9.74
N ALA A 239 -9.55 15.58 8.81
CA ALA A 239 -9.49 15.13 7.42
C ALA A 239 -8.13 15.44 6.75
N GLY A 240 -7.46 16.53 7.15
CA GLY A 240 -6.15 16.92 6.61
C GLY A 240 -4.97 16.12 7.18
N THR A 241 -5.19 15.37 8.27
CA THR A 241 -4.17 14.53 8.92
C THR A 241 -4.49 13.03 8.84
N SER A 242 -5.45 12.69 7.99
CA SER A 242 -5.91 11.32 7.70
C SER A 242 -5.69 11.00 6.23
N SER A 243 -5.44 9.72 5.92
CA SER A 243 -5.39 9.25 4.52
C SER A 243 -6.73 9.50 3.83
N GLN A 244 -6.67 9.88 2.56
CA GLN A 244 -7.87 10.11 1.76
C GLN A 244 -8.54 8.79 1.35
N ILE A 245 -9.86 8.78 1.29
CA ILE A 245 -10.66 7.68 0.74
C ILE A 245 -10.55 7.74 -0.78
N THR A 246 -9.96 6.72 -1.38
CA THR A 246 -9.52 6.74 -2.78
C THR A 246 -9.78 5.42 -3.48
N ASP A 247 -9.80 5.49 -4.80
CA ASP A 247 -9.88 4.36 -5.71
C ASP A 247 -8.53 4.16 -6.39
N GLY A 248 -8.11 2.92 -6.54
CA GLY A 248 -6.85 2.61 -7.21
C GLY A 248 -6.45 1.15 -7.12
N ALA A 249 -5.51 0.77 -7.96
CA ALA A 249 -4.92 -0.56 -8.01
C ALA A 249 -3.39 -0.50 -8.11
N SER A 250 -2.72 -1.56 -7.70
CA SER A 250 -1.28 -1.74 -7.82
C SER A 250 -0.95 -3.18 -8.19
N CYS A 251 0.14 -3.39 -8.93
CA CYS A 251 0.52 -4.67 -9.48
C CYS A 251 2.04 -4.86 -9.46
N MET A 252 2.50 -6.08 -9.19
CA MET A 252 3.89 -6.50 -9.25
C MET A 252 4.02 -7.82 -10.01
N ILE A 253 5.13 -8.00 -10.73
CA ILE A 253 5.59 -9.30 -11.21
C ILE A 253 6.63 -9.80 -10.21
N VAL A 254 6.38 -10.98 -9.67
CA VAL A 254 7.21 -11.63 -8.64
C VAL A 254 7.65 -12.99 -9.16
N MET A 255 8.92 -13.32 -9.03
CA MET A 255 9.41 -14.61 -9.48
C MET A 255 10.56 -15.16 -8.63
N SER A 256 10.92 -16.41 -8.85
CA SER A 256 12.15 -17.00 -8.29
C SER A 256 13.38 -16.34 -8.92
N ALA A 257 14.45 -16.20 -8.13
CA ALA A 257 15.71 -15.65 -8.61
C ALA A 257 16.29 -16.50 -9.77
N GLN A 258 16.10 -17.83 -9.72
CA GLN A 258 16.51 -18.72 -10.82
C GLN A 258 15.77 -18.35 -12.11
N ARG A 259 14.43 -18.17 -12.05
CA ARG A 259 13.67 -17.84 -13.26
C ARG A 259 14.04 -16.46 -13.82
N ALA A 260 14.26 -15.47 -12.97
CA ALA A 260 14.75 -14.16 -13.40
C ALA A 260 16.10 -14.26 -14.11
N GLN A 261 17.02 -15.08 -13.58
CA GLN A 261 18.31 -15.34 -14.18
C GLN A 261 18.17 -16.04 -15.55
N ASP A 262 17.34 -17.08 -15.66
CA ASP A 262 17.10 -17.82 -16.91
C ASP A 262 16.55 -16.91 -18.02
N LEU A 263 15.72 -15.95 -17.67
CA LEU A 263 15.16 -14.96 -18.58
C LEU A 263 16.09 -13.76 -18.83
N GLY A 264 17.23 -13.69 -18.13
CA GLY A 264 18.13 -12.54 -18.22
C GLY A 264 17.44 -11.23 -17.81
N ILE A 265 16.59 -11.29 -16.76
CA ILE A 265 15.91 -10.14 -16.17
C ILE A 265 16.72 -9.65 -14.98
N GLN A 266 16.99 -8.34 -14.92
CA GLN A 266 17.54 -7.69 -13.74
C GLN A 266 16.39 -7.30 -12.81
N PRO A 267 16.27 -7.90 -11.62
CA PRO A 267 15.21 -7.56 -10.69
C PRO A 267 15.40 -6.18 -10.05
N MET A 268 14.32 -5.59 -9.56
CA MET A 268 14.37 -4.36 -8.75
C MET A 268 14.94 -4.62 -7.35
N ALA A 269 14.53 -5.73 -6.73
CA ALA A 269 14.93 -6.10 -5.38
C ALA A 269 14.64 -7.57 -5.08
N VAL A 270 15.26 -8.08 -4.02
CA VAL A 270 14.95 -9.37 -3.40
C VAL A 270 14.24 -9.15 -2.06
N ILE A 271 13.27 -10.01 -1.73
CA ILE A 271 12.62 -10.02 -0.41
C ILE A 271 13.54 -10.74 0.58
N ARG A 272 14.04 -10.02 1.59
CA ARG A 272 14.90 -10.59 2.65
C ARG A 272 14.10 -11.18 3.79
N SER A 273 13.01 -10.54 4.16
CA SER A 273 12.11 -11.10 5.18
C SER A 273 10.72 -10.48 5.10
N MET A 274 9.80 -11.17 5.74
CA MET A 274 8.39 -10.82 5.84
C MET A 274 7.89 -11.08 7.26
N ALA A 275 7.03 -10.21 7.79
CA ALA A 275 6.41 -10.44 9.09
C ALA A 275 5.01 -9.83 9.19
N VAL A 276 4.19 -10.47 10.01
CA VAL A 276 2.93 -9.94 10.51
C VAL A 276 2.95 -9.97 12.04
N ALA A 277 2.23 -9.06 12.67
CA ALA A 277 2.09 -8.99 14.12
C ALA A 277 0.66 -8.58 14.48
N GLY A 278 0.16 -9.09 15.63
CA GLY A 278 -1.07 -8.61 16.26
C GLY A 278 -0.75 -7.64 17.38
N VAL A 279 -1.64 -6.69 17.62
CA VAL A 279 -1.64 -5.75 18.75
C VAL A 279 -3.06 -5.56 19.26
N ASP A 280 -3.23 -4.86 20.36
CA ASP A 280 -4.56 -4.50 20.84
C ASP A 280 -5.33 -3.75 19.73
N PRO A 281 -6.54 -4.20 19.36
CA PRO A 281 -7.35 -3.54 18.34
C PRO A 281 -7.64 -2.06 18.61
N ALA A 282 -7.68 -1.64 19.88
CA ALA A 282 -7.92 -0.24 20.27
C ALA A 282 -6.76 0.70 19.88
N ILE A 283 -5.57 0.15 19.62
CA ILE A 283 -4.38 0.87 19.17
C ILE A 283 -3.81 0.25 17.88
N MET A 284 -4.67 -0.13 16.95
CA MET A 284 -4.29 -0.84 15.72
C MET A 284 -3.15 -0.15 14.96
N GLY A 285 -3.08 1.18 15.04
CA GLY A 285 -2.05 2.00 14.39
C GLY A 285 -0.62 1.70 14.84
N TYR A 286 -0.44 1.00 15.97
CA TYR A 286 0.88 0.60 16.49
C TYR A 286 1.43 -0.68 15.84
N GLY A 287 0.59 -1.43 15.10
CA GLY A 287 0.96 -2.69 14.44
C GLY A 287 2.26 -2.68 13.64
N PRO A 288 2.63 -1.61 12.93
CA PRO A 288 3.90 -1.52 12.20
C PRO A 288 5.14 -1.72 13.07
N VAL A 289 5.13 -1.30 14.33
CA VAL A 289 6.30 -1.41 15.23
C VAL A 289 6.69 -2.87 15.44
N PRO A 290 5.85 -3.75 16.03
CA PRO A 290 6.23 -5.14 16.24
C PRO A 290 6.38 -5.90 14.91
N ALA A 291 5.65 -5.56 13.84
CA ALA A 291 5.82 -6.19 12.54
C ALA A 291 7.20 -5.89 11.95
N THR A 292 7.64 -4.63 11.96
CA THR A 292 8.96 -4.20 11.48
C THR A 292 10.08 -4.84 12.31
N GLN A 293 10.00 -4.78 13.64
CA GLN A 293 10.99 -5.39 14.52
C GLN A 293 11.13 -6.89 14.25
N LYS A 294 10.01 -7.59 14.04
CA LYS A 294 10.00 -9.02 13.72
C LYS A 294 10.60 -9.31 12.35
N ALA A 295 10.32 -8.46 11.35
CA ALA A 295 10.88 -8.59 10.00
C ALA A 295 12.39 -8.37 10.03
N LEU A 296 12.87 -7.30 10.67
CA LEU A 296 14.29 -7.00 10.81
C LEU A 296 15.04 -8.13 11.52
N LYS A 297 14.51 -8.64 12.64
CA LYS A 297 15.10 -9.78 13.35
C LYS A 297 15.26 -11.00 12.44
N ARG A 298 14.26 -11.29 11.57
CA ARG A 298 14.33 -12.42 10.63
C ARG A 298 15.36 -12.20 9.53
N ALA A 299 15.57 -10.96 9.11
CA ALA A 299 16.60 -10.60 8.13
C ALA A 299 18.01 -10.54 8.74
N GLY A 300 18.16 -10.61 10.06
CA GLY A 300 19.44 -10.39 10.75
C GLY A 300 19.90 -8.93 10.68
N LEU A 301 18.98 -7.99 10.51
CA LEU A 301 19.22 -6.56 10.37
C LEU A 301 18.71 -5.79 11.60
N SER A 302 19.28 -4.61 11.79
CA SER A 302 18.82 -3.60 12.75
C SER A 302 18.15 -2.44 12.03
N ILE A 303 17.49 -1.55 12.78
CA ILE A 303 16.88 -0.34 12.21
C ILE A 303 17.94 0.60 11.60
N ALA A 304 19.18 0.55 12.09
CA ALA A 304 20.27 1.38 11.58
C ALA A 304 20.73 0.98 10.18
N ASP A 305 20.55 -0.28 9.81
CA ASP A 305 20.95 -0.82 8.51
C ASP A 305 19.98 -0.42 7.38
N ILE A 306 18.79 0.12 7.74
CA ILE A 306 17.76 0.47 6.77
C ILE A 306 17.97 1.88 6.23
N ASP A 307 18.07 1.98 4.91
CA ASP A 307 18.23 3.24 4.21
C ASP A 307 16.90 3.99 4.10
N PHE A 308 15.83 3.29 3.69
CA PHE A 308 14.53 3.91 3.44
C PHE A 308 13.37 3.12 4.02
N PHE A 309 12.32 3.87 4.41
CA PHE A 309 11.06 3.34 4.92
C PHE A 309 9.89 3.90 4.11
N GLU A 310 8.96 3.03 3.73
CA GLU A 310 7.60 3.40 3.34
C GLU A 310 6.64 2.92 4.43
N LEU A 311 6.19 3.86 5.25
CA LEU A 311 5.15 3.65 6.25
C LEU A 311 3.83 4.19 5.71
N ASN A 312 2.80 3.34 5.64
CA ASN A 312 1.48 3.82 5.25
C ASN A 312 0.94 4.85 6.25
N GLU A 313 0.65 6.05 5.77
CA GLU A 313 0.14 7.17 6.57
C GLU A 313 -1.39 7.08 6.72
N ALA A 314 -1.88 6.08 7.45
CA ALA A 314 -3.32 5.99 7.68
C ALA A 314 -3.83 7.24 8.43
N PHE A 315 -3.06 7.68 9.44
CA PHE A 315 -3.27 8.93 10.19
C PHE A 315 -1.92 9.47 10.65
N ALA A 316 -1.73 10.78 10.69
CA ALA A 316 -0.54 11.40 11.28
C ALA A 316 -0.38 11.01 12.77
N ALA A 317 -1.51 11.00 13.53
CA ALA A 317 -1.55 10.57 14.93
C ALA A 317 -1.12 9.11 15.13
N GLN A 318 -1.16 8.28 14.08
CA GLN A 318 -0.69 6.90 14.09
C GLN A 318 0.76 6.79 13.60
N ALA A 319 1.12 7.52 12.55
CA ALA A 319 2.44 7.44 11.94
C ALA A 319 3.55 7.96 12.87
N LEU A 320 3.33 9.10 13.50
CA LEU A 320 4.31 9.74 14.38
C LEU A 320 4.75 8.86 15.57
N PRO A 321 3.84 8.21 16.35
CA PRO A 321 4.23 7.23 17.37
C PRO A 321 5.05 6.08 16.82
N VAL A 322 4.69 5.53 15.66
CA VAL A 322 5.42 4.43 15.02
C VAL A 322 6.85 4.85 14.68
N LEU A 323 7.03 6.02 14.05
CA LEU A 323 8.37 6.55 13.70
C LEU A 323 9.21 6.82 14.94
N LYS A 324 8.59 7.32 16.02
CA LYS A 324 9.26 7.56 17.32
C LYS A 324 9.79 6.26 17.91
N ASP A 325 8.95 5.23 17.99
CA ASP A 325 9.30 3.97 18.64
C ASP A 325 10.21 3.08 17.77
N LEU A 326 10.16 3.23 16.44
CA LEU A 326 11.18 2.69 15.54
C LEU A 326 12.48 3.50 15.52
N LYS A 327 12.56 4.64 16.25
CA LYS A 327 13.73 5.52 16.34
C LYS A 327 14.18 6.09 14.99
N VAL A 328 13.22 6.40 14.12
CA VAL A 328 13.46 7.01 12.80
C VAL A 328 12.81 8.39 12.65
N LEU A 329 12.10 8.87 13.67
CA LEU A 329 11.40 10.15 13.63
C LEU A 329 12.34 11.32 13.33
N ASP A 330 13.50 11.39 14.00
CA ASP A 330 14.47 12.47 13.80
C ASP A 330 15.11 12.47 12.40
N LYS A 331 15.04 11.35 11.69
CA LYS A 331 15.55 11.15 10.33
C LYS A 331 14.44 11.02 9.30
N MET A 332 13.18 11.35 9.65
CA MET A 332 12.05 11.09 8.75
C MET A 332 12.18 11.83 7.42
N ASN A 333 12.78 13.02 7.39
CA ASN A 333 12.96 13.77 6.15
C ASN A 333 14.02 13.20 5.21
N GLU A 334 14.89 12.33 5.72
CA GLU A 334 15.96 11.69 4.96
C GLU A 334 15.61 10.27 4.54
N LYS A 335 14.72 9.58 5.31
CA LYS A 335 14.53 8.14 5.18
C LYS A 335 13.09 7.70 4.98
N VAL A 336 12.08 8.50 5.33
CA VAL A 336 10.69 8.04 5.42
C VAL A 336 9.81 8.74 4.41
N ASN A 337 9.08 7.95 3.57
CA ASN A 337 8.09 8.46 2.65
C ASN A 337 8.60 9.65 1.84
N LEU A 338 9.75 9.50 1.18
CA LEU A 338 10.42 10.61 0.49
C LEU A 338 9.61 11.20 -0.67
N HIS A 339 8.64 10.45 -1.17
CA HIS A 339 7.70 10.90 -2.21
C HIS A 339 6.30 11.22 -1.66
N GLY A 340 6.20 11.54 -0.35
CA GLY A 340 4.91 11.67 0.32
C GLY A 340 4.28 10.31 0.60
N GLY A 341 3.09 10.30 1.20
CA GLY A 341 2.41 9.06 1.59
C GLY A 341 0.89 9.15 1.46
N ALA A 342 0.18 8.28 2.16
CA ALA A 342 -1.25 8.09 1.98
C ALA A 342 -2.13 9.32 2.35
N ILE A 343 -1.63 10.24 3.16
CA ILE A 343 -2.36 11.50 3.43
C ILE A 343 -2.49 12.29 2.13
N ALA A 344 -1.44 12.33 1.30
CA ALA A 344 -1.46 13.00 0.01
C ALA A 344 -1.98 12.11 -1.13
N LEU A 345 -1.46 10.87 -1.21
CA LEU A 345 -1.71 9.95 -2.34
C LEU A 345 -3.00 9.13 -2.18
N GLY A 346 -3.54 9.05 -0.96
CA GLY A 346 -4.70 8.21 -0.66
C GLY A 346 -4.36 6.78 -0.24
N HIS A 347 -5.41 6.08 0.20
CA HIS A 347 -5.30 4.73 0.78
C HIS A 347 -6.42 3.81 0.28
N PRO A 348 -6.39 3.41 -1.01
CA PRO A 348 -7.28 2.32 -1.47
C PRO A 348 -6.80 1.04 -0.79
N PHE A 349 -7.61 0.47 0.11
CA PHE A 349 -7.14 -0.51 1.10
C PHE A 349 -6.45 -1.73 0.49
N GLY A 350 -7.11 -2.39 -0.45
CA GLY A 350 -6.56 -3.57 -1.13
C GLY A 350 -5.30 -3.29 -1.95
N CYS A 351 -5.17 -2.07 -2.47
CA CYS A 351 -4.05 -1.62 -3.30
C CYS A 351 -2.78 -1.29 -2.47
N SER A 352 -2.95 -0.68 -1.29
CA SER A 352 -1.89 0.09 -0.62
C SER A 352 -0.65 -0.70 -0.24
N GLY A 353 -0.77 -1.98 0.12
CA GLY A 353 0.38 -2.78 0.52
C GLY A 353 1.41 -2.97 -0.60
N ALA A 354 0.97 -3.29 -1.80
CA ALA A 354 1.83 -3.38 -2.98
C ALA A 354 2.29 -1.98 -3.44
N ARG A 355 1.41 -0.96 -3.34
CA ARG A 355 1.76 0.42 -3.68
C ARG A 355 2.95 0.92 -2.85
N ILE A 356 2.89 0.85 -1.51
CA ILE A 356 4.00 1.31 -0.67
C ILE A 356 5.27 0.48 -0.90
N SER A 357 5.13 -0.82 -1.15
CA SER A 357 6.28 -1.68 -1.44
C SER A 357 6.95 -1.27 -2.76
N GLY A 358 6.19 -1.06 -3.83
CA GLY A 358 6.74 -0.65 -5.13
C GLY A 358 7.31 0.78 -5.12
N THR A 359 6.62 1.73 -4.47
CA THR A 359 7.16 3.09 -4.27
C THR A 359 8.48 3.06 -3.52
N LEU A 360 8.61 2.22 -2.46
CA LEU A 360 9.87 2.02 -1.75
C LEU A 360 10.99 1.56 -2.70
N LEU A 361 10.72 0.59 -3.59
CA LEU A 361 11.72 0.09 -4.53
C LEU A 361 12.20 1.19 -5.48
N ASN A 362 11.28 2.04 -5.96
CA ASN A 362 11.63 3.20 -6.78
C ASN A 362 12.44 4.25 -5.99
N VAL A 363 12.09 4.52 -4.72
CA VAL A 363 12.85 5.39 -3.83
C VAL A 363 14.28 4.85 -3.65
N MET A 364 14.42 3.55 -3.39
CA MET A 364 15.73 2.90 -3.23
C MET A 364 16.57 3.00 -4.52
N LYS A 365 15.97 2.76 -5.68
CA LYS A 365 16.61 2.89 -7.00
C LYS A 365 17.08 4.32 -7.24
N GLN A 366 16.23 5.31 -6.98
CA GLN A 366 16.48 6.73 -7.28
C GLN A 366 17.51 7.37 -6.33
N ASN A 367 17.64 6.86 -5.09
CA ASN A 367 18.50 7.42 -4.07
C ASN A 367 19.70 6.52 -3.67
N GLY A 368 19.87 5.38 -4.34
CA GLY A 368 21.01 4.50 -4.14
C GLY A 368 20.98 3.66 -2.85
N GLY A 369 19.80 3.48 -2.23
CA GLY A 369 19.65 2.65 -1.02
C GLY A 369 19.81 1.16 -1.28
N THR A 370 20.32 0.43 -0.30
CA THR A 370 20.49 -1.02 -0.34
C THR A 370 19.33 -1.73 0.35
N PHE A 371 18.99 -1.34 1.60
CA PHE A 371 17.91 -1.95 2.35
C PHE A 371 16.74 -0.99 2.57
N GLY A 372 15.53 -1.51 2.36
CA GLY A 372 14.31 -0.77 2.61
C GLY A 372 13.25 -1.60 3.33
N VAL A 373 12.38 -0.91 4.06
CA VAL A 373 11.24 -1.52 4.76
C VAL A 373 9.95 -0.85 4.32
N SER A 374 9.00 -1.64 3.81
CA SER A 374 7.60 -1.23 3.71
C SER A 374 6.80 -1.79 4.86
N THR A 375 5.99 -0.96 5.53
CA THR A 375 5.18 -1.39 6.68
C THR A 375 3.89 -0.62 6.78
N MET A 376 2.86 -1.25 7.35
CA MET A 376 1.56 -0.61 7.54
C MET A 376 0.77 -1.20 8.69
N CYS A 377 -0.07 -0.35 9.29
CA CYS A 377 -1.09 -0.77 10.23
C CYS A 377 -2.28 -1.42 9.49
N ILE A 378 -2.99 -2.25 10.20
CA ILE A 378 -4.12 -3.00 9.67
C ILE A 378 -5.25 -2.94 10.70
N GLY A 379 -6.44 -2.68 10.24
CA GLY A 379 -7.63 -2.67 11.09
C GLY A 379 -7.75 -3.88 11.99
N LEU A 380 -8.44 -3.74 13.11
CA LEU A 380 -8.61 -4.77 14.13
C LEU A 380 -7.29 -5.21 14.81
N GLY A 381 -6.27 -4.34 14.84
CA GLY A 381 -5.08 -4.56 15.67
C GLY A 381 -4.02 -5.47 15.04
N GLN A 382 -3.57 -5.15 13.82
CA GLN A 382 -2.50 -5.90 13.16
C GLN A 382 -1.49 -4.96 12.51
N GLY A 383 -0.32 -5.50 12.19
CA GLY A 383 0.70 -4.87 11.36
C GLY A 383 1.36 -5.86 10.41
N ILE A 384 1.89 -5.37 9.32
CA ILE A 384 2.63 -6.14 8.31
C ILE A 384 3.86 -5.35 7.86
N ALA A 385 4.96 -6.05 7.61
CA ALA A 385 6.20 -5.47 7.14
C ALA A 385 6.95 -6.40 6.19
N THR A 386 7.62 -5.82 5.20
CA THR A 386 8.51 -6.50 4.26
C THR A 386 9.85 -5.78 4.21
N VAL A 387 10.94 -6.51 4.35
CA VAL A 387 12.31 -6.03 4.17
C VAL A 387 12.78 -6.39 2.77
N PHE A 388 13.20 -5.39 2.02
CA PHE A 388 13.75 -5.55 0.67
C PHE A 388 15.24 -5.21 0.66
N GLU A 389 15.97 -5.88 -0.24
CA GLU A 389 17.33 -5.50 -0.61
C GLU A 389 17.37 -5.26 -2.11
N ARG A 390 17.87 -4.10 -2.54
CA ARG A 390 18.07 -3.77 -3.94
C ARG A 390 19.23 -4.59 -4.51
N VAL A 391 19.05 -5.14 -5.72
CA VAL A 391 20.02 -5.98 -6.43
C VAL A 391 20.53 -5.33 -7.68
#